data_a86abd002c64a6f946dc61758c05f53c
#
_entry.id   a86abd002c64a6f946dc61758c05f53c
#
_cell.length_a   1.000
_cell.length_b   1.000
_cell.length_c   1.000
_cell.angle_alpha   90.00
_cell.angle_beta   90.00
_cell.angle_gamma   90.00
#
_symmetry.space_group_name_H-M   'P 1'
#
loop_
_entity.id
_entity.type
_entity.pdbx_description
1 polymer ?
#
loop_
_entity_poly.entity_id
_entity_poly.type
_entity_poly.pdbx_seq_one_letter_code
_entity_poly.pdbx_strand_id
1 'polypeptide(L)'
;MSQKIIFCRNCKSRKLENLFSLGKLSYTGKFQKNSKPNVKSEKLNLVKCGKCNLVQLDRNFNPNYLYNEDYGYRSGINKTMTNHLSQTAVKLSKIVKLKKGDFVLDIASNDGTLLNAYKTKGIKTVGIDPILKKFKKFYKKINFSISDFFSYNSIVLAKIEKKFKAITALSMFYDLDDPNKFLSDI
;
A
#
# COMPACT_ATOMS: atom_id res chain seq x y z
N MET A 1 -0.22 19.17 4.32
CA MET A 1 0.58 19.87 3.30
C MET A 1 1.70 18.93 2.89
N SER A 2 2.17 19.00 1.64
CA SER A 2 3.37 18.27 1.21
C SER A 2 4.61 18.89 1.83
N GLN A 3 5.64 18.09 2.06
CA GLN A 3 6.93 18.53 2.58
C GLN A 3 8.01 18.26 1.53
N LYS A 4 8.74 19.28 1.11
CA LYS A 4 9.89 19.11 0.21
C LYS A 4 11.00 18.33 0.91
N ILE A 5 11.58 17.35 0.22
CA ILE A 5 12.72 16.58 0.69
C ILE A 5 13.98 17.02 -0.04
N ILE A 6 15.12 16.92 0.65
CA ILE A 6 16.44 17.32 0.17
C ILE A 6 17.44 16.15 0.18
N PHE A 7 16.93 14.94 0.37
CA PHE A 7 17.76 13.73 0.42
C PHE A 7 17.06 12.54 -0.24
N CYS A 8 17.84 11.60 -0.66
CA CYS A 8 17.35 10.33 -1.21
C CYS A 8 16.69 9.48 -0.13
N ARG A 9 15.47 8.98 -0.39
CA ARG A 9 14.73 8.12 0.55
C ARG A 9 15.49 6.82 0.88
N ASN A 10 16.23 6.28 -0.08
CA ASN A 10 17.02 5.07 0.10
C ASN A 10 18.37 5.35 0.80
N CYS A 11 19.30 6.02 0.11
CA CYS A 11 20.69 6.11 0.56
C CYS A 11 21.03 7.40 1.33
N LYS A 12 20.04 8.26 1.61
CA LYS A 12 20.14 9.54 2.33
C LYS A 12 21.10 10.56 1.70
N SER A 13 21.62 10.32 0.49
CA SER A 13 22.44 11.27 -0.26
C SER A 13 21.66 12.55 -0.58
N ARG A 14 22.33 13.70 -0.50
CA ARG A 14 21.78 15.01 -0.90
C ARG A 14 21.99 15.32 -2.39
N LYS A 15 22.68 14.46 -3.14
CA LYS A 15 22.88 14.62 -4.58
C LYS A 15 21.62 14.22 -5.33
N LEU A 16 20.66 15.14 -5.42
CA LEU A 16 19.41 14.97 -6.14
C LEU A 16 19.42 15.83 -7.40
N GLU A 17 19.23 15.20 -8.55
CA GLU A 17 19.16 15.83 -9.87
C GLU A 17 17.70 15.92 -10.31
N ASN A 18 17.26 17.08 -10.75
CA ASN A 18 15.92 17.25 -11.28
C ASN A 18 15.80 16.59 -12.64
N LEU A 19 14.83 15.69 -12.83
CA LEU A 19 14.56 15.07 -14.12
C LEU A 19 13.52 15.88 -14.91
N PHE A 20 12.33 16.01 -14.35
CA PHE A 20 11.24 16.81 -14.95
C PHE A 20 10.15 17.13 -13.92
N SER A 21 9.27 18.05 -14.30
CA SER A 21 8.10 18.43 -13.54
C SER A 21 6.85 18.22 -14.36
N LEU A 22 5.84 17.58 -13.76
CA LEU A 22 4.48 17.51 -14.31
C LEU A 22 3.63 18.73 -13.92
N GLY A 23 4.25 19.74 -13.30
CA GLY A 23 3.55 20.92 -12.83
C GLY A 23 2.72 20.64 -11.58
N LYS A 24 1.63 21.37 -11.41
CA LYS A 24 0.74 21.28 -10.26
C LYS A 24 -0.44 20.38 -10.61
N LEU A 25 -0.54 19.25 -9.90
CA LEU A 25 -1.59 18.26 -10.11
C LEU A 25 -2.43 18.08 -8.84
N SER A 26 -3.70 17.78 -9.03
CA SER A 26 -4.61 17.44 -7.93
C SER A 26 -4.28 16.07 -7.34
N TYR A 27 -4.48 15.91 -6.03
CA TYR A 27 -4.29 14.63 -5.37
C TYR A 27 -5.24 13.57 -5.93
N THR A 28 -4.70 12.40 -6.20
CA THR A 28 -5.45 11.25 -6.74
C THR A 28 -6.24 10.51 -5.66
N GLY A 29 -7.14 9.63 -6.08
CA GLY A 29 -7.92 8.79 -5.16
C GLY A 29 -9.08 9.50 -4.46
N LYS A 30 -9.23 10.82 -4.64
CA LYS A 30 -10.33 11.63 -4.10
C LYS A 30 -11.45 11.75 -5.14
N PHE A 31 -12.55 11.05 -4.91
CA PHE A 31 -13.73 11.12 -5.76
C PHE A 31 -14.75 12.08 -5.15
N GLN A 32 -15.01 13.18 -5.84
CA GLN A 32 -15.90 14.23 -5.35
C GLN A 32 -17.35 13.96 -5.72
N LYS A 33 -18.26 14.30 -4.81
CA LYS A 33 -19.69 14.19 -5.04
C LYS A 33 -20.28 15.40 -5.79
N ASN A 34 -19.55 16.51 -5.83
CA ASN A 34 -20.03 17.79 -6.36
C ASN A 34 -19.14 18.29 -7.50
N SER A 35 -19.70 19.09 -8.41
CA SER A 35 -19.01 19.68 -9.56
C SER A 35 -17.96 20.76 -9.23
N LYS A 36 -17.92 21.25 -7.98
CA LYS A 36 -16.90 22.21 -7.54
C LYS A 36 -15.74 21.45 -6.85
N PRO A 37 -14.59 21.29 -7.52
CA PRO A 37 -13.48 20.53 -6.96
C PRO A 37 -12.81 21.30 -5.80
N ASN A 38 -12.86 20.73 -4.60
CA ASN A 38 -12.04 21.17 -3.46
C ASN A 38 -10.91 20.18 -3.19
N VAL A 39 -10.26 19.70 -4.25
CA VAL A 39 -9.13 18.79 -4.15
C VAL A 39 -7.86 19.62 -4.12
N LYS A 40 -7.05 19.41 -3.09
CA LYS A 40 -5.72 20.01 -2.99
C LYS A 40 -4.85 19.57 -4.16
N SER A 41 -4.02 20.48 -4.63
CA SER A 41 -3.06 20.21 -5.69
C SER A 41 -1.68 20.67 -5.25
N GLU A 42 -0.66 19.93 -5.72
CA GLU A 42 0.75 20.18 -5.39
C GLU A 42 1.64 19.95 -6.62
N LYS A 43 2.86 20.50 -6.57
CA LYS A 43 3.86 20.23 -7.61
C LYS A 43 4.29 18.77 -7.58
N LEU A 44 4.34 18.15 -8.75
CA LEU A 44 4.82 16.79 -8.92
C LEU A 44 6.12 16.82 -9.71
N ASN A 45 7.24 16.83 -8.99
CA ASN A 45 8.58 16.83 -9.56
C ASN A 45 9.26 15.49 -9.33
N LEU A 46 9.86 14.95 -10.38
CA LEU A 46 10.72 13.77 -10.30
C LEU A 46 12.18 14.17 -10.21
N VAL A 47 12.87 13.53 -9.28
CA VAL A 47 14.31 13.70 -9.07
C VAL A 47 15.00 12.34 -9.05
N LYS A 48 16.25 12.31 -9.51
CA LYS A 48 17.12 11.13 -9.49
C LYS A 48 18.25 11.34 -8.47
N CYS A 49 18.54 10.30 -7.71
CA CYS A 49 19.70 10.31 -6.83
C CYS A 49 20.99 10.04 -7.61
N GLY A 50 21.94 10.95 -7.59
CA GLY A 50 23.25 10.79 -8.25
C GLY A 50 24.17 9.75 -7.55
N LYS A 51 23.77 9.17 -6.38
CA LYS A 51 24.53 8.12 -5.70
C LYS A 51 24.01 6.71 -5.97
N CYS A 52 22.70 6.50 -5.83
CA CYS A 52 22.11 5.15 -5.94
C CYS A 52 21.10 5.00 -7.09
N ASN A 53 20.96 6.03 -7.92
CA ASN A 53 20.06 6.07 -9.09
C ASN A 53 18.56 5.94 -8.79
N LEU A 54 18.14 5.98 -7.52
CA LEU A 54 16.72 5.98 -7.18
C LEU A 54 16.03 7.20 -7.81
N VAL A 55 14.96 6.96 -8.56
CA VAL A 55 14.04 8.00 -9.03
C VAL A 55 12.91 8.12 -8.01
N GLN A 56 12.65 9.32 -7.54
CA GLN A 56 11.67 9.60 -6.49
C GLN A 56 10.99 10.96 -6.71
N LEU A 57 9.87 11.19 -6.04
CA LEU A 57 9.30 12.53 -5.92
C LEU A 57 10.16 13.39 -4.98
N ASP A 58 10.24 14.72 -5.26
CA ASP A 58 10.96 15.68 -4.41
C ASP A 58 10.19 16.09 -3.15
N ARG A 59 9.06 15.44 -2.86
CA ARG A 59 8.19 15.74 -1.71
C ARG A 59 7.57 14.51 -1.11
N ASN A 60 7.27 14.61 0.18
CA ASN A 60 6.41 13.70 0.90
C ASN A 60 4.99 14.26 0.94
N PHE A 61 4.00 13.41 0.84
CA PHE A 61 2.59 13.74 0.92
C PHE A 61 2.00 13.10 2.18
N ASN A 62 1.14 13.82 2.89
CA ASN A 62 0.53 13.28 4.10
C ASN A 62 -0.38 12.09 3.76
N PRO A 63 -0.05 10.87 4.18
CA PRO A 63 -0.80 9.67 3.83
C PRO A 63 -2.22 9.68 4.41
N ASN A 64 -2.45 10.30 5.58
CA ASN A 64 -3.78 10.44 6.16
C ASN A 64 -4.70 11.32 5.31
N TYR A 65 -4.15 12.23 4.52
CA TYR A 65 -4.95 13.02 3.58
C TYR A 65 -5.31 12.22 2.33
N LEU A 66 -4.42 11.36 1.87
CA LEU A 66 -4.62 10.52 0.67
C LEU A 66 -5.52 9.33 0.97
N TYR A 67 -5.24 8.63 2.07
CA TYR A 67 -5.87 7.36 2.44
C TYR A 67 -6.79 7.54 3.65
N ASN A 68 -7.99 8.04 3.40
CA ASN A 68 -9.04 8.24 4.39
C ASN A 68 -10.41 7.82 3.83
N GLU A 69 -11.50 8.17 4.51
CA GLU A 69 -12.86 7.79 4.11
C GLU A 69 -13.28 8.27 2.72
N ASP A 70 -12.67 9.36 2.20
CA ASP A 70 -12.95 9.88 0.86
C ASP A 70 -12.20 9.12 -0.24
N TYR A 71 -11.26 8.22 0.11
CA TYR A 71 -10.54 7.43 -0.88
C TYR A 71 -11.49 6.54 -1.67
N GLY A 72 -11.53 6.72 -2.99
CA GLY A 72 -12.58 6.15 -3.84
C GLY A 72 -12.24 4.83 -4.51
N TYR A 73 -10.94 4.47 -4.59
CA TYR A 73 -10.53 3.24 -5.29
C TYR A 73 -10.88 1.99 -4.50
N ARG A 74 -11.36 0.96 -5.22
CA ARG A 74 -11.64 -0.37 -4.69
C ARG A 74 -11.24 -1.45 -5.70
N SER A 75 -10.37 -2.37 -5.30
CA SER A 75 -9.78 -3.41 -6.15
C SER A 75 -10.84 -4.36 -6.74
N GLY A 76 -11.83 -4.73 -5.97
CA GLY A 76 -12.88 -5.69 -6.36
C GLY A 76 -13.97 -5.15 -7.29
N ILE A 77 -13.88 -3.89 -7.77
CA ILE A 77 -14.83 -3.36 -8.76
C ILE A 77 -14.48 -3.83 -10.17
N ASN A 78 -13.18 -3.84 -10.49
CA ASN A 78 -12.70 -4.10 -11.84
C ASN A 78 -12.41 -5.59 -12.04
N LYS A 79 -13.04 -6.21 -13.07
CA LYS A 79 -12.86 -7.63 -13.37
C LYS A 79 -11.42 -7.99 -13.74
N THR A 80 -10.74 -7.14 -14.50
CA THR A 80 -9.33 -7.34 -14.86
C THR A 80 -8.44 -7.37 -13.61
N MET A 81 -8.63 -6.44 -12.69
CA MET A 81 -7.90 -6.40 -11.43
C MET A 81 -8.21 -7.62 -10.56
N THR A 82 -9.48 -7.99 -10.43
CA THR A 82 -9.89 -9.17 -9.66
C THR A 82 -9.26 -10.45 -10.21
N ASN A 83 -9.22 -10.62 -11.53
CA ASN A 83 -8.56 -11.74 -12.19
C ASN A 83 -7.05 -11.73 -11.94
N HIS A 84 -6.39 -10.58 -12.08
CA HIS A 84 -4.96 -10.41 -11.80
C HIS A 84 -4.61 -10.79 -10.36
N LEU A 85 -5.34 -10.29 -9.38
CA LEU A 85 -5.14 -10.60 -7.97
C LEU A 85 -5.38 -12.09 -7.67
N SER A 86 -6.38 -12.70 -8.31
CA SER A 86 -6.63 -14.14 -8.18
C SER A 86 -5.47 -14.97 -8.73
N GLN A 87 -4.94 -14.63 -9.90
CA GLN A 87 -3.76 -15.29 -10.47
C GLN A 87 -2.52 -15.09 -9.58
N THR A 88 -2.34 -13.89 -9.02
CA THR A 88 -1.26 -13.58 -8.07
C THR A 88 -1.34 -14.46 -6.83
N ALA A 89 -2.52 -14.60 -6.22
CA ALA A 89 -2.72 -15.49 -5.05
C ALA A 89 -2.38 -16.96 -5.38
N VAL A 90 -2.80 -17.45 -6.55
CA VAL A 90 -2.46 -18.81 -7.02
C VAL A 90 -0.96 -18.98 -7.23
N LYS A 91 -0.32 -18.02 -7.89
CA LYS A 91 1.13 -18.04 -8.15
C LYS A 91 1.93 -18.04 -6.85
N LEU A 92 1.60 -17.14 -5.93
CA LEU A 92 2.24 -17.05 -4.60
C LEU A 92 2.06 -18.34 -3.81
N SER A 93 0.83 -18.90 -3.77
CA SER A 93 0.56 -20.15 -3.07
C SER A 93 1.48 -21.30 -3.53
N LYS A 94 1.75 -21.37 -4.84
CA LYS A 94 2.66 -22.38 -5.42
C LYS A 94 4.12 -22.10 -5.06
N ILE A 95 4.59 -20.85 -5.23
CA ILE A 95 6.00 -20.45 -4.98
C ILE A 95 6.38 -20.74 -3.54
N VAL A 96 5.56 -20.30 -2.57
CA VAL A 96 5.88 -20.45 -1.14
C VAL A 96 5.34 -21.77 -0.56
N LYS A 97 4.73 -22.63 -1.39
CA LYS A 97 4.16 -23.93 -0.97
C LYS A 97 3.23 -23.78 0.23
N LEU A 98 2.21 -22.90 0.11
CA LEU A 98 1.24 -22.64 1.18
C LEU A 98 0.52 -23.93 1.62
N LYS A 99 0.40 -24.12 2.92
CA LYS A 99 -0.30 -25.26 3.55
C LYS A 99 -1.16 -24.80 4.72
N LYS A 100 -2.00 -25.68 5.20
CA LYS A 100 -2.84 -25.47 6.40
C LYS A 100 -2.00 -24.98 7.57
N GLY A 101 -2.47 -23.90 8.22
CA GLY A 101 -1.80 -23.25 9.36
C GLY A 101 -0.85 -22.13 9.01
N ASP A 102 -0.45 -21.98 7.73
CA ASP A 102 0.39 -20.86 7.30
C ASP A 102 -0.38 -19.53 7.36
N PHE A 103 0.35 -18.46 7.64
CA PHE A 103 -0.16 -17.09 7.67
C PHE A 103 0.29 -16.33 6.41
N VAL A 104 -0.60 -15.53 5.83
CA VAL A 104 -0.31 -14.59 4.75
C VAL A 104 -0.76 -13.19 5.16
N LEU A 105 0.06 -12.19 4.87
CA LEU A 105 -0.23 -10.78 5.13
C LEU A 105 -0.37 -10.03 3.81
N ASP A 106 -1.38 -9.19 3.69
CA ASP A 106 -1.51 -8.21 2.61
C ASP A 106 -1.52 -6.80 3.21
N ILE A 107 -0.48 -6.03 2.88
CA ILE A 107 -0.29 -4.64 3.33
C ILE A 107 -0.95 -3.72 2.31
N ALA A 108 -1.71 -2.72 2.77
CA ALA A 108 -2.61 -1.90 1.97
C ALA A 108 -3.63 -2.77 1.21
N SER A 109 -4.25 -3.68 1.95
CA SER A 109 -5.11 -4.76 1.44
C SER A 109 -6.43 -4.28 0.81
N ASN A 110 -6.72 -2.98 0.86
CA ASN A 110 -7.89 -2.31 0.27
C ASN A 110 -9.20 -3.01 0.71
N ASP A 111 -9.93 -3.64 -0.20
CA ASP A 111 -11.16 -4.37 0.10
C ASP A 111 -10.96 -5.88 0.33
N GLY A 112 -9.71 -6.32 0.48
CA GLY A 112 -9.35 -7.72 0.74
C GLY A 112 -9.51 -8.65 -0.47
N THR A 113 -9.62 -8.13 -1.68
CA THR A 113 -9.81 -8.92 -2.91
C THR A 113 -8.70 -9.96 -3.10
N LEU A 114 -7.42 -9.60 -2.87
CA LEU A 114 -6.29 -10.54 -2.94
C LEU A 114 -6.42 -11.65 -1.88
N LEU A 115 -6.69 -11.28 -0.64
CA LEU A 115 -6.81 -12.23 0.48
C LEU A 115 -7.96 -13.21 0.29
N ASN A 116 -9.10 -12.75 -0.26
CA ASN A 116 -10.24 -13.59 -0.59
C ASN A 116 -9.98 -14.54 -1.76
N ALA A 117 -8.95 -14.29 -2.56
CA ALA A 117 -8.61 -15.10 -3.73
C ALA A 117 -7.76 -16.34 -3.40
N TYR A 118 -7.15 -16.41 -2.23
CA TYR A 118 -6.43 -17.62 -1.82
C TYR A 118 -7.35 -18.84 -1.70
N LYS A 119 -6.93 -19.97 -2.28
CA LYS A 119 -7.70 -21.23 -2.33
C LYS A 119 -7.18 -22.30 -1.37
N THR A 120 -5.98 -22.13 -0.82
CA THR A 120 -5.39 -23.12 0.11
C THR A 120 -6.23 -23.20 1.39
N LYS A 121 -6.80 -24.36 1.67
CA LYS A 121 -7.65 -24.55 2.85
C LYS A 121 -6.86 -24.43 4.15
N GLY A 122 -7.42 -23.73 5.13
CA GLY A 122 -6.87 -23.66 6.50
C GLY A 122 -5.68 -22.73 6.68
N ILE A 123 -5.32 -21.92 5.68
CA ILE A 123 -4.40 -20.79 5.90
C ILE A 123 -5.09 -19.70 6.72
N LYS A 124 -4.28 -18.82 7.32
CA LYS A 124 -4.74 -17.63 8.02
C LYS A 124 -4.38 -16.39 7.22
N THR A 125 -5.39 -15.60 6.88
CA THR A 125 -5.24 -14.38 6.10
C THR A 125 -5.32 -13.16 7.01
N VAL A 126 -4.38 -12.23 6.82
CA VAL A 126 -4.26 -10.99 7.58
C VAL A 126 -4.27 -9.83 6.60
N GLY A 127 -5.17 -8.89 6.77
CA GLY A 127 -5.22 -7.65 6.00
C GLY A 127 -4.99 -6.45 6.89
N ILE A 128 -4.12 -5.53 6.46
CA ILE A 128 -3.92 -4.25 7.11
C ILE A 128 -4.09 -3.12 6.09
N ASP A 129 -4.94 -2.14 6.44
CA ASP A 129 -5.22 -0.99 5.58
C ASP A 129 -5.86 0.15 6.40
N PRO A 130 -5.42 1.41 6.27
CA PRO A 130 -6.00 2.53 7.02
C PRO A 130 -7.50 2.78 6.70
N ILE A 131 -7.94 2.41 5.49
CA ILE A 131 -9.34 2.57 5.07
C ILE A 131 -10.19 1.30 5.21
N LEU A 132 -9.68 0.28 5.88
CA LEU A 132 -10.35 -1.02 6.04
C LEU A 132 -11.78 -0.89 6.57
N LYS A 133 -12.02 0.04 7.50
CA LYS A 133 -13.37 0.25 8.05
C LYS A 133 -14.41 0.51 6.96
N LYS A 134 -14.06 1.27 5.92
CA LYS A 134 -14.91 1.55 4.76
C LYS A 134 -15.31 0.29 4.00
N PHE A 135 -14.40 -0.68 3.94
CA PHE A 135 -14.56 -1.92 3.17
C PHE A 135 -14.82 -3.16 4.02
N LYS A 136 -15.07 -2.99 5.32
CA LYS A 136 -15.23 -4.10 6.28
C LYS A 136 -16.19 -5.20 5.83
N LYS A 137 -17.25 -4.85 5.08
CA LYS A 137 -18.23 -5.81 4.56
C LYS A 137 -17.62 -6.88 3.63
N PHE A 138 -16.46 -6.60 3.01
CA PHE A 138 -15.75 -7.54 2.12
C PHE A 138 -14.76 -8.43 2.86
N TYR A 139 -14.48 -8.14 4.15
CA TYR A 139 -13.53 -8.88 4.98
C TYR A 139 -14.14 -10.09 5.72
N LYS A 140 -15.37 -10.51 5.39
CA LYS A 140 -16.09 -11.58 6.11
C LYS A 140 -15.35 -12.92 6.15
N LYS A 141 -14.48 -13.22 5.18
CA LYS A 141 -13.71 -14.47 5.10
C LYS A 141 -12.24 -14.30 5.51
N ILE A 142 -11.82 -13.10 5.85
CA ILE A 142 -10.44 -12.79 6.26
C ILE A 142 -10.34 -12.97 7.77
N ASN A 143 -9.30 -13.71 8.22
CA ASN A 143 -9.18 -14.10 9.62
C ASN A 143 -8.86 -12.92 10.55
N PHE A 144 -7.95 -12.04 10.12
CA PHE A 144 -7.51 -10.88 10.89
C PHE A 144 -7.56 -9.63 10.02
N SER A 145 -8.09 -8.55 10.57
CA SER A 145 -8.24 -7.28 9.87
C SER A 145 -7.79 -6.14 10.78
N ILE A 146 -6.80 -5.37 10.34
CA ILE A 146 -6.18 -4.28 11.08
C ILE A 146 -6.46 -2.98 10.34
N SER A 147 -7.16 -2.04 10.98
CA SER A 147 -7.51 -0.75 10.40
C SER A 147 -6.47 0.30 10.79
N ASP A 148 -5.28 0.20 10.18
CA ASP A 148 -4.15 1.08 10.45
C ASP A 148 -3.18 1.08 9.27
N PHE A 149 -2.22 2.01 9.26
CA PHE A 149 -1.03 1.91 8.44
C PHE A 149 -0.13 0.77 8.95
N PHE A 150 0.55 0.10 8.01
CA PHE A 150 1.45 -0.98 8.39
C PHE A 150 2.67 -0.46 9.16
N SER A 151 2.93 -1.14 10.27
CA SER A 151 4.19 -1.12 11.03
C SER A 151 4.35 -2.46 11.73
N TYR A 152 5.57 -2.82 12.12
CA TYR A 152 5.79 -4.00 12.97
C TYR A 152 4.92 -3.93 14.24
N ASN A 153 4.84 -2.74 14.86
CA ASN A 153 4.05 -2.55 16.08
C ASN A 153 2.54 -2.81 15.87
N SER A 154 1.99 -2.47 14.70
CA SER A 154 0.57 -2.74 14.41
C SER A 154 0.25 -4.23 14.36
N ILE A 155 1.21 -5.06 13.93
CA ILE A 155 1.10 -6.54 13.94
C ILE A 155 1.19 -7.07 15.37
N VAL A 156 2.13 -6.54 16.18
CA VAL A 156 2.28 -6.91 17.60
C VAL A 156 1.01 -6.59 18.39
N LEU A 157 0.47 -5.39 18.22
CA LEU A 157 -0.78 -4.97 18.87
C LEU A 157 -1.99 -5.83 18.47
N ALA A 158 -1.99 -6.36 17.26
CA ALA A 158 -2.99 -7.31 16.79
C ALA A 158 -2.79 -8.73 17.36
N LYS A 159 -1.77 -8.96 18.20
CA LYS A 159 -1.43 -10.26 18.82
C LYS A 159 -1.20 -11.36 17.79
N ILE A 160 -0.58 -11.03 16.67
CA ILE A 160 -0.20 -11.99 15.63
C ILE A 160 1.26 -12.38 15.85
N GLU A 161 1.48 -13.50 16.54
CA GLU A 161 2.83 -13.97 16.93
C GLU A 161 3.48 -14.89 15.88
N LYS A 162 2.74 -15.27 14.85
CA LYS A 162 3.22 -16.18 13.81
C LYS A 162 3.91 -15.44 12.68
N LYS A 163 5.03 -15.99 12.21
CA LYS A 163 5.69 -15.49 10.99
C LYS A 163 4.78 -15.70 9.78
N PHE A 164 4.80 -14.73 8.90
CA PHE A 164 4.06 -14.82 7.63
C PHE A 164 4.85 -15.64 6.61
N LYS A 165 4.16 -16.58 5.95
CA LYS A 165 4.73 -17.36 4.85
C LYS A 165 4.83 -16.56 3.55
N ALA A 166 3.95 -15.60 3.38
CA ALA A 166 3.99 -14.60 2.32
C ALA A 166 3.50 -13.25 2.85
N ILE A 167 4.18 -12.18 2.41
CA ILE A 167 3.77 -10.80 2.64
C ILE A 167 3.64 -10.15 1.27
N THR A 168 2.53 -9.47 1.04
CA THR A 168 2.27 -8.69 -0.18
C THR A 168 2.06 -7.21 0.16
N ALA A 169 2.53 -6.34 -0.74
CA ALA A 169 2.37 -4.89 -0.67
C ALA A 169 2.20 -4.37 -2.11
N LEU A 170 0.97 -4.52 -2.65
CA LEU A 170 0.71 -4.24 -4.05
C LEU A 170 0.31 -2.79 -4.27
N SER A 171 1.00 -2.13 -5.22
CA SER A 171 0.71 -0.75 -5.66
C SER A 171 0.73 0.29 -4.54
N MET A 172 1.63 0.13 -3.55
CA MET A 172 1.77 1.08 -2.44
C MET A 172 3.21 1.41 -2.06
N PHE A 173 4.19 0.53 -2.37
CA PHE A 173 5.58 0.68 -1.92
C PHE A 173 6.24 1.97 -2.43
N TYR A 174 5.87 2.43 -3.62
CA TYR A 174 6.37 3.66 -4.21
C TYR A 174 5.86 4.95 -3.54
N ASP A 175 4.80 4.86 -2.72
CA ASP A 175 4.23 6.00 -1.99
C ASP A 175 4.90 6.24 -0.63
N LEU A 176 5.81 5.36 -0.22
CA LEU A 176 6.42 5.40 1.11
C LEU A 176 7.41 6.55 1.26
N ASP A 177 7.30 7.26 2.37
CA ASP A 177 8.25 8.30 2.77
C ASP A 177 9.59 7.72 3.22
N ASP A 178 9.55 6.57 3.92
CA ASP A 178 10.74 5.82 4.35
C ASP A 178 10.62 4.33 3.97
N PRO A 179 11.03 3.95 2.74
CA PRO A 179 10.98 2.57 2.30
C PRO A 179 11.90 1.64 3.10
N ASN A 180 13.01 2.17 3.66
CA ASN A 180 13.94 1.36 4.46
C ASN A 180 13.32 0.97 5.81
N LYS A 181 12.63 1.90 6.47
CA LYS A 181 11.87 1.60 7.70
C LYS A 181 10.81 0.55 7.43
N PHE A 182 10.06 0.70 6.33
CA PHE A 182 9.04 -0.28 5.93
C PHE A 182 9.63 -1.68 5.74
N LEU A 183 10.78 -1.80 5.04
CA LEU A 183 11.45 -3.09 4.83
C LEU A 183 12.00 -3.67 6.14
N SER A 184 12.43 -2.83 7.08
CA SER A 184 12.89 -3.32 8.40
C SER A 184 11.73 -3.79 9.29
N ASP A 185 10.50 -3.35 9.01
CA ASP A 185 9.30 -3.76 9.74
C ASP A 185 8.70 -5.09 9.22
N ILE A 186 9.13 -5.54 8.03
CA ILE A 186 8.78 -6.83 7.43
C ILE A 186 9.65 -7.95 7.99
#